data_a7f6b63caebe796b3c49f7a6a279df15
#
_entry.id   a7f6b63caebe796b3c49f7a6a279df15
#
_cell.length_a   1.000
_cell.length_b   1.000
_cell.length_c   1.000
_cell.angle_alpha   90.00
_cell.angle_beta   90.00
_cell.angle_gamma   90.00
#
_symmetry.space_group_name_H-M   'P 1'
#
loop_
_entity.id
_entity.type
_entity.pdbx_description
1 polymer ?
#
loop_
_entity_poly.entity_id
_entity_poly.type
_entity_poly.pdbx_seq_one_letter_code
_entity_poly.pdbx_strand_id
1 'polypeptide(L)'
;MSKMKALVCRECGKEYPPKAIHVCEMCFGPLEVKYNYDEIKSTISRKKIEQGPNSMWRYIDLLPVESTAIIGPHAGLTPLVRAKNLGAYLGIDELYIKNDTVNHPTLSFKDRVVSVALTRARELGFETVACASTGNLANSVAAHAAAAGMKCYVFIPADLEAAKVLGNLIYKPNVVEVEGNYDDVNRLCSEIAGEHGWAFVNINIRPYYAEGSKTLAFETVEQLGWRTPDQAVIPMASGSLLTKIWKGLHEMHALGLVDSVRTKINGAQAEGCSPIATAFKAGRDFFKPVKPKTIAKSLAIGNPADGYYALKATAESKGAMDAVTDEEVVEGIKLLAQTEGIFAETAGGVTIGVLCKLVK
;
A
#
# COMPACT_ATOMS: atom_id res chain seq x y z
N MET A 1 -11.36 9.53 23.15
CA MET A 1 -10.57 8.30 23.39
C MET A 1 -9.95 7.86 22.07
N SER A 2 -8.78 7.26 22.10
CA SER A 2 -8.14 6.75 20.89
C SER A 2 -8.94 5.58 20.30
N LYS A 3 -9.23 5.61 19.01
CA LYS A 3 -9.89 4.53 18.29
C LYS A 3 -8.96 3.36 18.02
N MET A 4 -7.66 3.59 18.13
CA MET A 4 -6.62 2.57 18.09
C MET A 4 -6.44 1.98 19.48
N LYS A 5 -6.63 0.66 19.62
CA LYS A 5 -6.53 -0.05 20.88
C LYS A 5 -5.10 -0.48 21.21
N ALA A 6 -4.43 -1.12 20.26
CA ALA A 6 -3.12 -1.73 20.45
C ALA A 6 -2.44 -2.01 19.11
N LEU A 7 -1.18 -2.42 19.16
CA LEU A 7 -0.56 -3.23 18.12
C LEU A 7 -0.72 -4.71 18.51
N VAL A 8 -1.08 -5.57 17.57
CA VAL A 8 -1.26 -7.01 17.81
C VAL A 8 -0.37 -7.82 16.87
N CYS A 9 0.29 -8.83 17.39
CA CYS A 9 1.04 -9.77 16.58
C CYS A 9 0.09 -10.62 15.73
N ARG A 10 0.33 -10.67 14.42
CA ARG A 10 -0.51 -11.45 13.49
C ARG A 10 -0.36 -12.97 13.67
N GLU A 11 0.74 -13.43 14.29
CA GLU A 11 1.03 -14.85 14.51
C GLU A 11 0.55 -15.35 15.86
N CYS A 12 1.01 -14.73 16.96
CA CYS A 12 0.74 -15.23 18.32
C CYS A 12 -0.33 -14.44 19.08
N GLY A 13 -0.86 -13.36 18.50
CA GLY A 13 -1.91 -12.55 19.12
C GLY A 13 -1.45 -11.65 20.28
N LYS A 14 -0.15 -11.61 20.64
CA LYS A 14 0.35 -10.75 21.72
C LYS A 14 0.09 -9.28 21.40
N GLU A 15 -0.47 -8.56 22.36
CA GLU A 15 -0.76 -7.12 22.24
C GLU A 15 0.39 -6.27 22.79
N TYR A 16 0.60 -5.13 22.19
CA TYR A 16 1.60 -4.12 22.56
C TYR A 16 0.97 -2.74 22.55
N PRO A 17 1.47 -1.81 23.39
CA PRO A 17 1.04 -0.42 23.30
C PRO A 17 1.41 0.16 21.93
N PRO A 18 0.70 1.21 21.46
CA PRO A 18 0.90 1.81 20.14
C PRO A 18 2.18 2.68 20.09
N LYS A 19 3.33 2.02 20.07
CA LYS A 19 4.68 2.58 19.97
C LYS A 19 5.30 2.34 18.58
N ALA A 20 6.48 2.89 18.34
CA ALA A 20 7.24 2.70 17.11
C ALA A 20 7.97 1.33 17.10
N ILE A 21 7.21 0.25 17.02
CA ILE A 21 7.67 -1.13 16.93
C ILE A 21 6.94 -1.85 15.80
N HIS A 22 7.58 -2.82 15.14
CA HIS A 22 7.00 -3.50 13.98
C HIS A 22 7.02 -5.03 14.03
N VAL A 23 7.76 -5.60 14.97
CA VAL A 23 7.87 -7.05 15.17
C VAL A 23 7.55 -7.42 16.62
N CYS A 24 7.01 -8.60 16.79
CA CYS A 24 6.71 -9.19 18.08
C CYS A 24 8.00 -9.62 18.78
N GLU A 25 8.18 -9.24 20.03
CA GLU A 25 9.34 -9.63 20.84
C GLU A 25 9.37 -11.14 21.20
N MET A 26 8.21 -11.82 21.08
CA MET A 26 8.08 -13.23 21.44
C MET A 26 8.31 -14.20 20.28
N CYS A 27 7.75 -13.90 19.09
CA CYS A 27 7.78 -14.82 17.95
C CYS A 27 8.30 -14.16 16.67
N PHE A 28 8.73 -12.91 16.75
CA PHE A 28 9.19 -12.09 15.63
C PHE A 28 8.18 -11.91 14.49
N GLY A 29 6.90 -12.28 14.72
CA GLY A 29 5.81 -12.04 13.77
C GLY A 29 5.52 -10.55 13.59
N PRO A 30 5.00 -10.13 12.42
CA PRO A 30 4.68 -8.73 12.14
C PRO A 30 3.53 -8.23 13.02
N LEU A 31 3.63 -6.97 13.42
CA LEU A 31 2.58 -6.30 14.18
C LEU A 31 1.59 -5.60 13.25
N GLU A 32 0.33 -5.57 13.68
CA GLU A 32 -0.77 -4.89 13.01
C GLU A 32 -1.56 -4.02 13.98
N VAL A 33 -2.15 -2.94 13.47
CA VAL A 33 -3.01 -2.07 14.28
C VAL A 33 -4.35 -2.74 14.58
N LYS A 34 -4.70 -2.77 15.87
CA LYS A 34 -6.01 -3.21 16.40
C LYS A 34 -6.81 -1.99 16.80
N TYR A 35 -8.08 -1.94 16.35
CA TYR A 35 -9.01 -0.85 16.62
C TYR A 35 -10.09 -1.26 17.62
N ASN A 36 -10.70 -0.26 18.25
CA ASN A 36 -11.93 -0.44 19.02
C ASN A 36 -13.14 -0.31 18.09
N TYR A 37 -13.48 -1.40 17.39
CA TYR A 37 -14.56 -1.37 16.40
C TYR A 37 -15.93 -1.09 16.99
N ASP A 38 -16.20 -1.47 18.23
CA ASP A 38 -17.48 -1.18 18.89
C ASP A 38 -17.66 0.33 19.11
N GLU A 39 -16.61 1.00 19.54
CA GLU A 39 -16.61 2.46 19.70
C GLU A 39 -16.72 3.17 18.34
N ILE A 40 -15.98 2.71 17.33
CA ILE A 40 -16.07 3.27 15.98
C ILE A 40 -17.48 3.11 15.44
N LYS A 41 -18.06 1.93 15.56
CA LYS A 41 -19.41 1.60 15.07
C LYS A 41 -20.49 2.50 15.66
N SER A 42 -20.33 2.92 16.92
CA SER A 42 -21.27 3.81 17.60
C SER A 42 -21.24 5.25 17.06
N THR A 43 -20.17 5.66 16.38
CA THR A 43 -19.94 7.04 15.97
C THR A 43 -19.80 7.25 14.45
N ILE A 44 -19.60 6.16 13.70
CA ILE A 44 -19.41 6.22 12.24
C ILE A 44 -20.73 6.04 11.52
N SER A 45 -20.89 6.70 10.38
CA SER A 45 -21.99 6.47 9.45
C SER A 45 -21.59 6.87 8.04
N ARG A 46 -22.28 6.35 7.01
CA ARG A 46 -22.08 6.74 5.61
C ARG A 46 -22.15 8.27 5.46
N LYS A 47 -23.20 8.88 6.01
CA LYS A 47 -23.40 10.34 5.97
C LYS A 47 -22.22 11.11 6.60
N LYS A 48 -21.69 10.65 7.74
CA LYS A 48 -20.55 11.30 8.39
C LYS A 48 -19.29 11.23 7.52
N ILE A 49 -19.04 10.09 6.87
CA ILE A 49 -17.92 9.92 5.93
C ILE A 49 -18.09 10.86 4.73
N GLU A 50 -19.25 10.87 4.09
CA GLU A 50 -19.56 11.72 2.92
C GLU A 50 -19.42 13.22 3.21
N GLN A 51 -19.71 13.65 4.44
CA GLN A 51 -19.51 15.02 4.91
C GLN A 51 -18.07 15.35 5.31
N GLY A 52 -17.18 14.38 5.31
CA GLY A 52 -15.76 14.56 5.63
C GLY A 52 -14.99 15.33 4.56
N PRO A 53 -13.67 15.55 4.76
CA PRO A 53 -12.83 16.27 3.81
C PRO A 53 -12.76 15.53 2.47
N ASN A 54 -12.46 16.27 1.40
CA ASN A 54 -12.28 15.71 0.05
C ASN A 54 -10.89 15.05 -0.11
N SER A 55 -10.61 14.06 0.74
CA SER A 55 -9.39 13.28 0.79
C SER A 55 -9.61 11.97 1.56
N MET A 56 -8.60 11.10 1.64
CA MET A 56 -8.69 9.86 2.42
C MET A 56 -8.94 10.11 3.92
N TRP A 57 -8.71 11.31 4.40
CA TRP A 57 -8.86 11.69 5.80
C TRP A 57 -10.32 11.77 6.27
N ARG A 58 -11.29 11.64 5.35
CA ARG A 58 -12.70 11.42 5.69
C ARG A 58 -12.94 10.09 6.43
N TYR A 59 -11.99 9.15 6.31
CA TYR A 59 -11.99 7.87 7.01
C TYR A 59 -11.08 7.86 8.25
N ILE A 60 -10.78 9.03 8.83
CA ILE A 60 -9.84 9.17 9.96
C ILE A 60 -10.18 8.25 11.15
N ASP A 61 -11.46 7.95 11.35
CA ASP A 61 -11.92 7.05 12.39
C ASP A 61 -11.41 5.61 12.22
N LEU A 62 -10.98 5.25 11.02
CA LEU A 62 -10.44 3.95 10.64
C LEU A 62 -8.92 3.97 10.39
N LEU A 63 -8.26 5.08 10.70
CA LEU A 63 -6.82 5.25 10.54
C LEU A 63 -6.11 5.37 11.90
N PRO A 64 -4.84 4.95 12.01
CA PRO A 64 -4.13 4.87 13.28
C PRO A 64 -3.53 6.21 13.71
N VAL A 65 -4.33 7.25 13.66
CA VAL A 65 -3.95 8.62 14.03
C VAL A 65 -4.98 9.24 14.96
N GLU A 66 -4.55 10.16 15.80
CA GLU A 66 -5.35 10.84 16.82
C GLU A 66 -5.41 12.35 16.60
N SER A 67 -4.41 12.89 15.91
CA SER A 67 -4.22 14.32 15.69
C SER A 67 -5.10 14.86 14.57
N THR A 68 -5.46 16.15 14.70
CA THR A 68 -5.98 16.96 13.60
C THR A 68 -4.85 17.62 12.78
N ALA A 69 -3.60 17.57 13.26
CA ALA A 69 -2.41 18.08 12.56
C ALA A 69 -1.89 17.07 11.53
N ILE A 70 -2.69 16.83 10.50
CA ILE A 70 -2.47 15.85 9.45
C ILE A 70 -1.35 16.32 8.51
N ILE A 71 -0.45 15.38 8.17
CA ILE A 71 0.55 15.55 7.10
C ILE A 71 -0.04 14.97 5.80
N GLY A 72 -0.01 15.75 4.71
CA GLY A 72 -0.61 15.35 3.43
C GLY A 72 -2.14 15.34 3.45
N PRO A 73 -2.80 16.48 3.78
CA PRO A 73 -4.26 16.53 3.92
C PRO A 73 -5.03 16.29 2.62
N HIS A 74 -4.35 16.32 1.47
CA HIS A 74 -4.96 16.14 0.14
C HIS A 74 -4.72 14.75 -0.46
N ALA A 75 -4.06 13.83 0.26
CA ALA A 75 -3.86 12.46 -0.21
C ALA A 75 -5.18 11.69 -0.26
N GLY A 76 -5.29 10.82 -1.25
CA GLY A 76 -6.44 9.94 -1.44
C GLY A 76 -7.68 10.61 -2.05
N LEU A 77 -8.80 9.93 -1.94
CA LEU A 77 -10.06 10.17 -2.62
C LEU A 77 -9.89 10.37 -4.14
N THR A 78 -9.01 9.59 -4.72
CA THR A 78 -8.73 9.58 -6.15
C THR A 78 -9.94 9.09 -6.95
N PRO A 79 -10.05 9.42 -8.23
CA PRO A 79 -11.18 9.00 -9.05
C PRO A 79 -11.33 7.48 -9.15
N LEU A 80 -12.55 6.98 -9.07
CA LEU A 80 -12.95 5.67 -9.54
C LEU A 80 -13.54 5.81 -10.94
N VAL A 81 -12.72 5.59 -11.95
CA VAL A 81 -13.08 5.82 -13.36
C VAL A 81 -13.80 4.60 -13.92
N ARG A 82 -15.00 4.78 -14.47
CA ARG A 82 -15.64 3.71 -15.23
C ARG A 82 -14.94 3.53 -16.58
N ALA A 83 -14.23 2.44 -16.74
CA ALA A 83 -13.44 2.12 -17.92
C ALA A 83 -14.28 1.47 -19.01
N LYS A 84 -15.06 2.29 -19.73
CA LYS A 84 -16.05 1.83 -20.70
C LYS A 84 -15.42 1.18 -21.94
N ASN A 85 -14.36 1.79 -22.47
CA ASN A 85 -13.72 1.29 -23.70
C ASN A 85 -12.90 0.03 -23.40
N LEU A 86 -12.15 0.01 -22.28
CA LEU A 86 -11.43 -1.18 -21.84
C LEU A 86 -12.41 -2.30 -21.47
N GLY A 87 -13.54 -1.98 -20.84
CA GLY A 87 -14.60 -2.92 -20.54
C GLY A 87 -15.17 -3.56 -21.80
N ALA A 88 -15.51 -2.76 -22.81
CA ALA A 88 -15.99 -3.25 -24.11
C ALA A 88 -14.94 -4.14 -24.80
N TYR A 89 -13.65 -3.78 -24.75
CA TYR A 89 -12.56 -4.55 -25.30
C TYR A 89 -12.42 -5.93 -24.60
N LEU A 90 -12.66 -5.99 -23.28
CA LEU A 90 -12.54 -7.21 -22.48
C LEU A 90 -13.85 -7.99 -22.30
N GLY A 91 -14.98 -7.46 -22.77
CA GLY A 91 -16.30 -8.07 -22.56
C GLY A 91 -16.80 -7.95 -21.10
N ILE A 92 -16.43 -6.91 -20.39
CA ILE A 92 -16.83 -6.63 -19.00
C ILE A 92 -17.75 -5.41 -18.96
N ASP A 93 -18.99 -5.59 -18.54
CA ASP A 93 -20.00 -4.50 -18.53
C ASP A 93 -19.69 -3.40 -17.49
N GLU A 94 -19.23 -3.79 -16.29
CA GLU A 94 -18.90 -2.87 -15.20
C GLU A 94 -17.41 -3.00 -14.81
N LEU A 95 -16.54 -2.36 -15.57
CA LEU A 95 -15.12 -2.23 -15.27
C LEU A 95 -14.81 -0.84 -14.71
N TYR A 96 -14.08 -0.79 -13.60
CA TYR A 96 -13.63 0.43 -12.97
C TYR A 96 -12.13 0.42 -12.72
N ILE A 97 -11.50 1.58 -12.87
CA ILE A 97 -10.09 1.82 -12.54
C ILE A 97 -10.03 2.76 -11.33
N LYS A 98 -9.50 2.28 -10.21
CA LYS A 98 -9.14 3.15 -9.09
C LYS A 98 -7.83 3.85 -9.44
N ASN A 99 -7.93 5.12 -9.81
CA ASN A 99 -6.86 5.84 -10.47
C ASN A 99 -5.96 6.62 -9.48
N ASP A 100 -4.93 5.97 -8.96
CA ASP A 100 -3.93 6.62 -8.11
C ASP A 100 -2.79 7.30 -8.89
N THR A 101 -2.83 7.35 -10.24
CA THR A 101 -1.86 8.12 -11.03
C THR A 101 -2.00 9.63 -10.83
N VAL A 102 -3.08 10.08 -10.20
CA VAL A 102 -3.35 11.49 -9.87
C VAL A 102 -3.35 11.75 -8.37
N ASN A 103 -2.88 10.82 -7.56
CA ASN A 103 -2.82 10.98 -6.12
C ASN A 103 -1.80 12.05 -5.71
N HIS A 104 -2.17 12.89 -4.78
CA HIS A 104 -1.34 14.03 -4.34
C HIS A 104 -0.41 13.65 -3.18
N PRO A 105 0.85 14.12 -3.14
CA PRO A 105 1.49 15.06 -4.07
C PRO A 105 2.40 14.39 -5.13
N THR A 106 2.69 13.09 -5.03
CA THR A 106 3.74 12.45 -5.85
C THR A 106 3.21 11.46 -6.88
N LEU A 107 1.91 11.54 -7.18
CA LEU A 107 1.24 10.79 -8.24
C LEU A 107 1.34 9.27 -8.08
N SER A 108 1.34 8.79 -6.84
CA SER A 108 1.36 7.36 -6.54
C SER A 108 0.53 7.00 -5.30
N PHE A 109 0.16 5.73 -5.17
CA PHE A 109 -0.55 5.28 -3.98
C PHE A 109 0.28 5.43 -2.69
N LYS A 110 1.61 5.62 -2.80
CA LYS A 110 2.49 5.81 -1.64
C LYS A 110 2.13 7.04 -0.81
N ASP A 111 1.51 8.02 -1.40
CA ASP A 111 1.07 9.22 -0.69
C ASP A 111 0.04 8.90 0.40
N ARG A 112 -0.78 7.85 0.23
CA ARG A 112 -1.72 7.38 1.25
C ARG A 112 -1.02 6.84 2.49
N VAL A 113 -0.11 5.92 2.29
CA VAL A 113 0.60 5.22 3.37
C VAL A 113 1.62 6.12 4.07
N VAL A 114 2.27 6.99 3.33
CA VAL A 114 3.24 7.96 3.88
C VAL A 114 2.56 9.05 4.67
N SER A 115 1.43 9.57 4.18
CA SER A 115 0.62 10.56 4.89
C SER A 115 0.23 10.05 6.28
N VAL A 116 -0.26 8.80 6.39
CA VAL A 116 -0.56 8.17 7.68
C VAL A 116 0.69 7.96 8.52
N ALA A 117 1.77 7.44 7.92
CA ALA A 117 3.02 7.15 8.65
C ALA A 117 3.65 8.40 9.25
N LEU A 118 3.75 9.50 8.50
CA LEU A 118 4.36 10.72 8.98
C LEU A 118 3.48 11.45 10.01
N THR A 119 2.15 11.44 9.82
CA THR A 119 1.23 11.95 10.84
C THR A 119 1.43 11.20 12.16
N ARG A 120 1.47 9.86 12.11
CA ARG A 120 1.68 9.04 13.30
C ARG A 120 3.07 9.22 13.90
N ALA A 121 4.12 9.31 13.07
CA ALA A 121 5.49 9.59 13.53
C ALA A 121 5.55 10.91 14.33
N ARG A 122 4.92 11.97 13.82
CA ARG A 122 4.82 13.25 14.54
C ARG A 122 4.10 13.12 15.88
N GLU A 123 2.99 12.40 15.95
CA GLU A 123 2.26 12.13 17.19
C GLU A 123 3.10 11.37 18.22
N LEU A 124 4.00 10.49 17.74
CA LEU A 124 4.95 9.76 18.58
C LEU A 124 6.18 10.60 18.98
N GLY A 125 6.25 11.88 18.56
CA GLY A 125 7.33 12.80 18.92
C GLY A 125 8.57 12.73 18.03
N PHE A 126 8.50 12.08 16.87
CA PHE A 126 9.63 12.04 15.94
C PHE A 126 9.75 13.34 15.14
N GLU A 127 10.96 13.89 15.10
CA GLU A 127 11.32 15.05 14.28
C GLU A 127 12.01 14.66 12.97
N THR A 128 12.58 13.43 12.93
CA THR A 128 13.31 12.89 11.80
C THR A 128 12.60 11.67 11.24
N VAL A 129 12.35 11.68 9.93
CA VAL A 129 11.79 10.55 9.20
C VAL A 129 12.78 10.01 8.18
N ALA A 130 12.73 8.72 7.92
CA ALA A 130 13.63 8.08 6.98
C ALA A 130 12.97 6.93 6.23
N CYS A 131 13.56 6.55 5.09
CA CYS A 131 13.21 5.33 4.38
C CYS A 131 14.41 4.75 3.61
N ALA A 132 14.40 3.43 3.45
CA ALA A 132 15.26 2.71 2.51
C ALA A 132 14.46 2.53 1.20
N SER A 133 14.63 3.42 0.23
CA SER A 133 13.90 3.34 -1.04
C SER A 133 14.45 4.30 -2.08
N THR A 134 14.26 3.94 -3.34
CA THR A 134 14.71 4.74 -4.50
C THR A 134 13.59 5.18 -5.43
N GLY A 135 12.33 4.81 -5.12
CA GLY A 135 11.18 5.06 -6.01
C GLY A 135 10.05 5.81 -5.29
N ASN A 136 8.81 5.46 -5.61
CA ASN A 136 7.60 6.13 -5.13
C ASN A 136 7.57 6.34 -3.60
N LEU A 137 8.11 5.40 -2.81
CA LEU A 137 8.17 5.57 -1.37
C LEU A 137 9.08 6.74 -0.97
N ALA A 138 10.28 6.81 -1.52
CA ALA A 138 11.22 7.88 -1.21
C ALA A 138 10.69 9.25 -1.68
N ASN A 139 10.10 9.32 -2.90
CA ASN A 139 9.47 10.54 -3.41
C ASN A 139 8.38 11.04 -2.44
N SER A 140 7.50 10.14 -2.02
CA SER A 140 6.39 10.48 -1.13
C SER A 140 6.90 10.91 0.26
N VAL A 141 7.87 10.19 0.84
CA VAL A 141 8.45 10.55 2.16
C VAL A 141 9.11 11.93 2.10
N ALA A 142 9.92 12.19 1.06
CA ALA A 142 10.59 13.48 0.90
C ALA A 142 9.59 14.63 0.71
N ALA A 143 8.55 14.44 -0.12
CA ALA A 143 7.52 15.46 -0.36
C ALA A 143 6.71 15.79 0.91
N HIS A 144 6.23 14.76 1.62
CA HIS A 144 5.45 14.95 2.83
C HIS A 144 6.29 15.51 3.99
N ALA A 145 7.55 15.08 4.13
CA ALA A 145 8.47 15.59 5.13
C ALA A 145 8.79 17.07 4.90
N ALA A 146 9.05 17.46 3.63
CA ALA A 146 9.28 18.86 3.26
C ALA A 146 8.07 19.74 3.62
N ALA A 147 6.86 19.32 3.24
CA ALA A 147 5.64 20.04 3.57
C ALA A 147 5.37 20.13 5.09
N ALA A 148 5.88 19.17 5.85
CA ALA A 148 5.70 19.08 7.30
C ALA A 148 6.81 19.76 8.11
N GLY A 149 7.89 20.23 7.46
CA GLY A 149 9.07 20.76 8.14
C GLY A 149 9.86 19.72 8.94
N MET A 150 9.74 18.42 8.59
CA MET A 150 10.47 17.34 9.25
C MET A 150 11.82 17.09 8.57
N LYS A 151 12.83 16.70 9.33
CA LYS A 151 14.10 16.22 8.74
C LYS A 151 13.85 14.89 8.02
N CYS A 152 14.36 14.79 6.78
CA CYS A 152 14.16 13.61 5.95
C CYS A 152 15.49 13.02 5.52
N TYR A 153 15.63 11.70 5.67
CA TYR A 153 16.75 10.91 5.17
C TYR A 153 16.27 9.81 4.24
N VAL A 154 16.91 9.70 3.08
CA VAL A 154 16.65 8.65 2.09
C VAL A 154 17.91 7.83 1.93
N PHE A 155 17.85 6.55 2.27
CA PHE A 155 18.96 5.62 2.15
C PHE A 155 18.85 4.84 0.85
N ILE A 156 19.94 4.81 0.09
CA ILE A 156 20.02 4.17 -1.23
C ILE A 156 21.32 3.36 -1.37
N PRO A 157 21.35 2.31 -2.20
CA PRO A 157 22.61 1.70 -2.61
C PRO A 157 23.49 2.69 -3.40
N ALA A 158 24.81 2.66 -3.18
CA ALA A 158 25.76 3.60 -3.81
C ALA A 158 25.93 3.40 -5.33
N ASP A 159 25.56 2.24 -5.86
CA ASP A 159 25.63 1.90 -7.30
C ASP A 159 24.40 2.35 -8.10
N LEU A 160 23.54 3.19 -7.52
CA LEU A 160 22.29 3.59 -8.15
C LEU A 160 22.49 4.67 -9.22
N GLU A 161 21.80 4.50 -10.35
CA GLU A 161 21.78 5.51 -11.42
C GLU A 161 21.23 6.86 -10.93
N ALA A 162 21.94 7.96 -11.16
CA ALA A 162 21.56 9.32 -10.72
C ALA A 162 20.14 9.73 -11.10
N ALA A 163 19.64 9.28 -12.27
CA ALA A 163 18.29 9.57 -12.72
C ALA A 163 17.17 9.03 -11.77
N LYS A 164 17.45 7.97 -11.02
CA LYS A 164 16.48 7.40 -10.05
C LYS A 164 16.36 8.20 -8.76
N VAL A 165 17.30 9.09 -8.51
CA VAL A 165 17.35 9.91 -7.29
C VAL A 165 16.71 11.29 -7.52
N LEU A 166 16.61 11.75 -8.76
CA LEU A 166 16.15 13.10 -9.14
C LEU A 166 14.77 13.46 -8.56
N GLY A 167 13.81 12.53 -8.57
CA GLY A 167 12.47 12.78 -8.04
C GLY A 167 12.46 13.11 -6.55
N ASN A 168 13.44 12.63 -5.79
CA ASN A 168 13.58 12.89 -4.36
C ASN A 168 14.32 14.21 -4.12
N LEU A 169 15.36 14.50 -4.92
CA LEU A 169 16.27 15.64 -4.70
C LEU A 169 15.58 17.00 -4.76
N ILE A 170 14.48 17.11 -5.51
CA ILE A 170 13.73 18.38 -5.61
C ILE A 170 13.14 18.80 -4.25
N TYR A 171 12.86 17.85 -3.34
CA TYR A 171 12.37 18.12 -1.99
C TYR A 171 13.50 18.29 -0.97
N LYS A 172 14.75 18.23 -1.40
CA LYS A 172 15.97 18.40 -0.60
C LYS A 172 16.06 17.49 0.64
N PRO A 173 15.79 16.20 0.55
CA PRO A 173 16.10 15.28 1.64
C PRO A 173 17.62 15.12 1.78
N ASN A 174 18.07 14.62 2.93
CA ASN A 174 19.42 14.11 3.06
C ASN A 174 19.49 12.73 2.43
N VAL A 175 20.24 12.59 1.34
CA VAL A 175 20.46 11.29 0.68
C VAL A 175 21.71 10.67 1.26
N VAL A 176 21.60 9.42 1.70
CA VAL A 176 22.70 8.61 2.24
C VAL A 176 22.95 7.44 1.29
N GLU A 177 24.08 7.47 0.63
CA GLU A 177 24.56 6.37 -0.21
C GLU A 177 25.28 5.34 0.66
N VAL A 178 24.85 4.08 0.54
CA VAL A 178 25.34 2.96 1.34
C VAL A 178 26.08 2.01 0.41
N GLU A 179 27.34 1.72 0.70
CA GLU A 179 28.08 0.67 0.01
C GLU A 179 27.47 -0.70 0.33
N GLY A 180 27.00 -1.41 -0.70
CA GLY A 180 26.33 -2.69 -0.58
C GLY A 180 25.04 -2.77 -1.38
N ASN A 181 24.32 -3.87 -1.21
CA ASN A 181 23.04 -4.12 -1.87
C ASN A 181 21.85 -3.60 -1.04
N TYR A 182 20.62 -3.76 -1.57
CA TYR A 182 19.41 -3.29 -0.89
C TYR A 182 19.16 -3.94 0.49
N ASP A 183 19.61 -5.17 0.68
CA ASP A 183 19.48 -5.86 1.99
C ASP A 183 20.44 -5.26 3.04
N ASP A 184 21.64 -4.84 2.63
CA ASP A 184 22.59 -4.12 3.48
C ASP A 184 22.03 -2.76 3.89
N VAL A 185 21.41 -2.03 2.96
CA VAL A 185 20.70 -0.75 3.26
C VAL A 185 19.60 -0.97 4.28
N ASN A 186 18.75 -1.99 4.11
CA ASN A 186 17.65 -2.26 5.03
C ASN A 186 18.15 -2.66 6.43
N ARG A 187 19.23 -3.44 6.50
CA ARG A 187 19.86 -3.82 7.77
C ARG A 187 20.36 -2.59 8.51
N LEU A 188 21.16 -1.74 7.86
CA LEU A 188 21.64 -0.48 8.42
C LEU A 188 20.51 0.41 8.91
N CYS A 189 19.44 0.56 8.11
CA CYS A 189 18.27 1.34 8.49
C CYS A 189 17.57 0.78 9.74
N SER A 190 17.54 -0.55 9.91
CA SER A 190 16.96 -1.19 11.09
C SER A 190 17.80 -0.93 12.35
N GLU A 191 19.11 -0.94 12.23
CA GLU A 191 20.06 -0.59 13.31
C GLU A 191 19.88 0.88 13.73
N ILE A 192 19.90 1.80 12.76
CA ILE A 192 19.67 3.24 13.01
C ILE A 192 18.31 3.51 13.66
N ALA A 193 17.25 2.82 13.23
CA ALA A 193 15.92 2.97 13.83
C ALA A 193 15.90 2.62 15.32
N GLY A 194 16.70 1.64 15.74
CA GLY A 194 16.86 1.25 17.14
C GLY A 194 17.68 2.23 17.98
N GLU A 195 18.74 2.81 17.41
CA GLU A 195 19.73 3.58 18.15
C GLU A 195 19.47 5.10 18.17
N HIS A 196 19.00 5.67 17.06
CA HIS A 196 18.96 7.13 16.89
C HIS A 196 17.56 7.75 17.05
N GLY A 197 16.54 6.98 17.37
CA GLY A 197 15.19 7.50 17.56
C GLY A 197 14.62 8.15 16.29
N TRP A 198 14.89 7.60 15.12
CA TRP A 198 14.34 8.04 13.84
C TRP A 198 13.12 7.21 13.43
N ALA A 199 12.15 7.85 12.79
CA ALA A 199 10.98 7.17 12.26
C ALA A 199 11.26 6.63 10.84
N PHE A 200 11.59 5.36 10.73
CA PHE A 200 11.67 4.68 9.43
C PHE A 200 10.30 4.18 9.02
N VAL A 201 9.71 4.79 7.99
CA VAL A 201 8.31 4.55 7.59
C VAL A 201 8.02 3.09 7.22
N ASN A 202 9.00 2.39 6.66
CA ASN A 202 8.90 0.99 6.25
C ASN A 202 9.51 -0.01 7.24
N ILE A 203 9.97 0.44 8.43
CA ILE A 203 10.53 -0.39 9.51
C ILE A 203 9.71 -0.17 10.78
N ASN A 204 10.17 0.69 11.71
CA ASN A 204 9.52 0.84 13.03
C ASN A 204 8.14 1.52 12.97
N ILE A 205 7.82 2.25 11.91
CA ILE A 205 6.48 2.84 11.66
C ILE A 205 5.61 1.97 10.74
N ARG A 206 6.13 0.86 10.24
CA ARG A 206 5.46 -0.01 9.26
C ARG A 206 4.02 -0.43 9.63
N PRO A 207 3.65 -0.79 10.89
CA PRO A 207 2.28 -1.14 11.21
C PRO A 207 1.28 -0.04 10.88
N TYR A 208 1.64 1.22 11.16
CA TYR A 208 0.81 2.40 10.89
C TYR A 208 0.81 2.77 9.41
N TYR A 209 1.99 2.76 8.79
CA TYR A 209 2.17 2.96 7.35
C TYR A 209 1.22 2.07 6.53
N ALA A 210 1.20 0.78 6.82
CA ALA A 210 0.40 -0.17 6.06
C ALA A 210 -1.10 0.14 6.09
N GLU A 211 -1.62 0.73 7.17
CA GLU A 211 -3.04 1.05 7.33
C GLU A 211 -3.56 2.09 6.32
N GLY A 212 -2.69 2.97 5.81
CA GLY A 212 -3.07 3.91 4.75
C GLY A 212 -3.56 3.22 3.46
N SER A 213 -3.11 2.00 3.19
CA SER A 213 -3.56 1.22 2.02
C SER A 213 -5.04 0.84 2.07
N LYS A 214 -5.65 0.75 3.25
CA LYS A 214 -7.08 0.42 3.40
C LYS A 214 -7.99 1.45 2.76
N THR A 215 -7.53 2.70 2.66
CA THR A 215 -8.31 3.80 2.08
C THR A 215 -8.69 3.54 0.63
N LEU A 216 -7.92 2.75 -0.12
CA LEU A 216 -8.32 2.30 -1.46
C LEU A 216 -9.61 1.48 -1.43
N ALA A 217 -9.75 0.56 -0.46
CA ALA A 217 -11.00 -0.20 -0.29
C ALA A 217 -12.15 0.71 0.14
N PHE A 218 -11.92 1.59 1.10
CA PHE A 218 -12.95 2.50 1.63
C PHE A 218 -13.51 3.41 0.54
N GLU A 219 -12.62 4.05 -0.21
CA GLU A 219 -12.99 4.94 -1.31
C GLU A 219 -13.71 4.19 -2.44
N THR A 220 -13.23 2.99 -2.79
CA THR A 220 -13.87 2.17 -3.82
C THR A 220 -15.30 1.82 -3.42
N VAL A 221 -15.51 1.40 -2.18
CA VAL A 221 -16.84 1.08 -1.64
C VAL A 221 -17.76 2.30 -1.64
N GLU A 222 -17.30 3.45 -1.14
CA GLU A 222 -18.07 4.69 -1.14
C GLU A 222 -18.44 5.14 -2.57
N GLN A 223 -17.45 5.15 -3.48
CA GLN A 223 -17.64 5.60 -4.87
C GLN A 223 -18.47 4.62 -5.72
N LEU A 224 -18.59 3.36 -5.31
CA LEU A 224 -19.53 2.39 -5.86
C LEU A 224 -20.94 2.48 -5.25
N GLY A 225 -21.24 3.50 -4.43
CA GLY A 225 -22.53 3.65 -3.76
C GLY A 225 -22.72 2.69 -2.58
N TRP A 226 -21.68 2.50 -1.79
CA TRP A 226 -21.66 1.66 -0.59
C TRP A 226 -21.89 0.16 -0.87
N ARG A 227 -21.35 -0.31 -1.97
CA ARG A 227 -21.27 -1.74 -2.31
C ARG A 227 -19.82 -2.19 -2.54
N THR A 228 -19.52 -3.45 -2.26
CA THR A 228 -18.23 -4.01 -2.59
C THR A 228 -18.19 -4.44 -4.06
N PRO A 229 -17.02 -4.33 -4.76
CA PRO A 229 -16.90 -4.89 -6.10
C PRO A 229 -16.96 -6.42 -6.06
N ASP A 230 -17.41 -7.05 -7.14
CA ASP A 230 -17.40 -8.52 -7.25
C ASP A 230 -15.97 -9.07 -7.34
N GLN A 231 -15.09 -8.34 -8.00
CA GLN A 231 -13.68 -8.71 -8.15
C GLN A 231 -12.79 -7.46 -8.07
N ALA A 232 -11.57 -7.65 -7.58
CA ALA A 232 -10.52 -6.64 -7.59
C ALA A 232 -9.19 -7.26 -8.05
N VAL A 233 -8.49 -6.61 -9.00
CA VAL A 233 -7.13 -6.99 -9.42
C VAL A 233 -6.16 -6.00 -8.80
N ILE A 234 -5.21 -6.50 -8.02
CA ILE A 234 -4.33 -5.68 -7.17
C ILE A 234 -2.87 -6.03 -7.43
N PRO A 235 -2.01 -5.04 -7.77
CA PRO A 235 -0.59 -5.30 -7.96
C PRO A 235 0.08 -5.63 -6.62
N MET A 236 0.98 -6.60 -6.63
CA MET A 236 1.69 -7.06 -5.44
C MET A 236 3.20 -6.88 -5.59
N ALA A 237 3.79 -6.14 -4.65
CA ALA A 237 5.23 -6.18 -4.34
C ALA A 237 5.44 -7.09 -3.12
N SER A 238 5.31 -6.55 -1.90
CA SER A 238 5.37 -7.32 -0.64
C SER A 238 4.08 -8.07 -0.30
N GLY A 239 2.96 -7.79 -0.98
CA GLY A 239 1.62 -8.28 -0.63
C GLY A 239 0.82 -7.35 0.29
N SER A 240 1.46 -6.34 0.89
CA SER A 240 0.83 -5.44 1.89
C SER A 240 -0.41 -4.73 1.35
N LEU A 241 -0.35 -4.17 0.14
CA LEU A 241 -1.48 -3.48 -0.47
C LEU A 241 -2.72 -4.37 -0.57
N LEU A 242 -2.55 -5.59 -1.11
CA LEU A 242 -3.62 -6.55 -1.27
C LEU A 242 -4.25 -6.94 0.08
N THR A 243 -3.42 -7.25 1.07
CA THR A 243 -3.89 -7.66 2.41
C THR A 243 -4.63 -6.54 3.13
N LYS A 244 -4.22 -5.29 2.91
CA LYS A 244 -4.88 -4.13 3.53
C LYS A 244 -6.17 -3.72 2.82
N ILE A 245 -6.26 -3.89 1.51
CA ILE A 245 -7.54 -3.75 0.81
C ILE A 245 -8.54 -4.81 1.32
N TRP A 246 -8.11 -6.08 1.45
CA TRP A 246 -8.94 -7.14 2.02
C TRP A 246 -9.41 -6.80 3.45
N LYS A 247 -8.49 -6.37 4.32
CA LYS A 247 -8.84 -5.90 5.67
C LYS A 247 -9.85 -4.76 5.62
N GLY A 248 -9.63 -3.76 4.76
CA GLY A 248 -10.51 -2.59 4.63
C GLY A 248 -11.95 -2.96 4.23
N LEU A 249 -12.12 -3.89 3.29
CA LEU A 249 -13.45 -4.39 2.92
C LEU A 249 -14.17 -5.05 4.12
N HIS A 250 -13.45 -5.86 4.90
CA HIS A 250 -14.00 -6.49 6.09
C HIS A 250 -14.31 -5.50 7.21
N GLU A 251 -13.51 -4.45 7.38
CA GLU A 251 -13.80 -3.36 8.33
C GLU A 251 -15.10 -2.63 7.95
N MET A 252 -15.31 -2.31 6.66
CA MET A 252 -16.57 -1.71 6.19
C MET A 252 -17.80 -2.57 6.53
N HIS A 253 -17.67 -3.89 6.40
CA HIS A 253 -18.75 -4.81 6.75
C HIS A 253 -18.95 -4.92 8.27
N ALA A 254 -17.90 -5.08 9.05
CA ALA A 254 -17.97 -5.17 10.51
C ALA A 254 -18.61 -3.94 11.14
N LEU A 255 -18.43 -2.77 10.53
CA LEU A 255 -19.02 -1.50 10.96
C LEU A 255 -20.44 -1.26 10.42
N GLY A 256 -20.99 -2.18 9.62
CA GLY A 256 -22.32 -2.08 9.04
C GLY A 256 -22.43 -1.03 7.91
N LEU A 257 -21.28 -0.63 7.32
CA LEU A 257 -21.27 0.31 6.20
C LEU A 257 -21.54 -0.38 4.86
N VAL A 258 -21.35 -1.70 4.76
CA VAL A 258 -21.78 -2.55 3.64
C VAL A 258 -22.41 -3.84 4.18
N ASP A 259 -23.30 -4.44 3.40
CA ASP A 259 -24.09 -5.61 3.82
C ASP A 259 -23.27 -6.90 3.81
N SER A 260 -22.31 -7.02 2.87
CA SER A 260 -21.47 -8.22 2.74
C SER A 260 -20.17 -7.94 2.01
N VAL A 261 -19.18 -8.82 2.19
CA VAL A 261 -17.94 -8.85 1.40
C VAL A 261 -17.92 -10.15 0.58
N ARG A 262 -18.18 -10.03 -0.72
CA ARG A 262 -18.13 -11.14 -1.68
C ARG A 262 -17.02 -10.98 -2.71
N THR A 263 -16.21 -9.95 -2.56
CA THR A 263 -15.15 -9.57 -3.49
C THR A 263 -14.10 -10.68 -3.62
N LYS A 264 -13.87 -11.17 -4.81
CA LYS A 264 -12.72 -12.02 -5.13
C LYS A 264 -11.49 -11.12 -5.28
N ILE A 265 -10.47 -11.36 -4.47
CA ILE A 265 -9.21 -10.61 -4.50
C ILE A 265 -8.22 -11.31 -5.41
N ASN A 266 -7.88 -10.69 -6.52
CA ASN A 266 -6.94 -11.22 -7.50
C ASN A 266 -5.59 -10.50 -7.39
N GLY A 267 -4.50 -11.26 -7.31
CA GLY A 267 -3.15 -10.73 -7.18
C GLY A 267 -2.40 -10.67 -8.51
N ALA A 268 -1.72 -9.55 -8.78
CA ALA A 268 -0.98 -9.34 -10.01
C ALA A 268 0.52 -9.11 -9.73
N GLN A 269 1.40 -9.87 -10.41
CA GLN A 269 2.86 -9.69 -10.34
C GLN A 269 3.49 -9.63 -11.74
N ALA A 270 4.73 -9.15 -11.82
CA ALA A 270 5.55 -9.29 -13.02
C ALA A 270 6.25 -10.65 -12.99
N GLU A 271 6.32 -11.36 -14.11
CA GLU A 271 6.89 -12.73 -14.21
C GLU A 271 8.34 -12.77 -13.71
N GLY A 272 9.14 -11.78 -14.02
CA GLY A 272 10.52 -11.67 -13.53
C GLY A 272 10.65 -11.42 -12.03
N CYS A 273 9.54 -11.27 -11.29
CA CYS A 273 9.49 -11.20 -9.83
C CYS A 273 8.10 -11.59 -9.32
N SER A 274 7.74 -12.88 -9.38
CA SER A 274 6.39 -13.38 -9.06
C SER A 274 6.36 -14.48 -7.99
N PRO A 275 7.09 -14.36 -6.86
CA PRO A 275 7.16 -15.44 -5.87
C PRO A 275 5.79 -15.82 -5.30
N ILE A 276 4.90 -14.83 -5.08
CA ILE A 276 3.58 -15.07 -4.49
C ILE A 276 2.66 -15.76 -5.53
N ALA A 277 2.56 -15.21 -6.75
CA ALA A 277 1.71 -15.79 -7.79
C ALA A 277 2.17 -17.19 -8.19
N THR A 278 3.47 -17.44 -8.25
CA THR A 278 4.05 -18.77 -8.51
C THR A 278 3.67 -19.77 -7.40
N ALA A 279 3.73 -19.38 -6.14
CA ALA A 279 3.33 -20.22 -5.01
C ALA A 279 1.83 -20.54 -5.05
N PHE A 280 1.00 -19.52 -5.30
CA PHE A 280 -0.47 -19.67 -5.40
C PHE A 280 -0.86 -20.65 -6.51
N LYS A 281 -0.32 -20.47 -7.72
CA LYS A 281 -0.56 -21.38 -8.87
C LYS A 281 -0.13 -22.83 -8.60
N ALA A 282 0.90 -23.00 -7.76
CA ALA A 282 1.39 -24.32 -7.34
C ALA A 282 0.60 -24.92 -6.15
N GLY A 283 -0.45 -24.24 -5.66
CA GLY A 283 -1.25 -24.69 -4.52
C GLY A 283 -0.48 -24.69 -3.20
N ARG A 284 0.54 -23.82 -3.07
CA ARG A 284 1.39 -23.74 -1.87
C ARG A 284 0.97 -22.58 -0.99
N ASP A 285 1.08 -22.75 0.30
CA ASP A 285 0.87 -21.72 1.33
C ASP A 285 2.17 -20.95 1.70
N PHE A 286 3.29 -21.30 1.08
CA PHE A 286 4.58 -20.63 1.23
C PHE A 286 5.21 -20.34 -0.13
N PHE A 287 6.05 -19.33 -0.19
CA PHE A 287 6.80 -18.96 -1.40
C PHE A 287 8.31 -19.12 -1.17
N LYS A 288 9.05 -19.27 -2.26
CA LYS A 288 10.51 -19.21 -2.27
C LYS A 288 10.95 -17.83 -2.72
N PRO A 289 11.90 -17.18 -2.01
CA PRO A 289 12.48 -15.93 -2.47
C PRO A 289 13.10 -16.07 -3.87
N VAL A 290 12.99 -14.99 -4.66
CA VAL A 290 13.54 -14.93 -6.01
C VAL A 290 14.42 -13.68 -6.18
N LYS A 291 15.40 -13.72 -7.09
CA LYS A 291 16.15 -12.52 -7.48
C LYS A 291 15.34 -11.77 -8.55
N PRO A 292 14.88 -10.53 -8.28
CA PRO A 292 14.05 -9.78 -9.21
C PRO A 292 14.77 -9.44 -10.52
N LYS A 293 14.08 -9.67 -11.65
CA LYS A 293 14.54 -9.29 -12.99
C LYS A 293 13.33 -8.82 -13.81
N THR A 294 12.91 -7.56 -13.67
CA THR A 294 11.76 -6.97 -14.36
C THR A 294 11.91 -5.46 -14.48
N ILE A 295 11.24 -4.85 -15.46
CA ILE A 295 11.07 -3.41 -15.59
C ILE A 295 10.14 -2.83 -14.51
N ALA A 296 9.26 -3.63 -13.93
CA ALA A 296 8.33 -3.22 -12.88
C ALA A 296 9.04 -3.04 -11.53
N LYS A 297 9.94 -2.07 -11.45
CA LYS A 297 10.84 -1.86 -10.30
C LYS A 297 10.09 -1.61 -8.99
N SER A 298 8.95 -0.94 -9.01
CA SER A 298 8.11 -0.69 -7.82
C SER A 298 7.49 -1.97 -7.25
N LEU A 299 7.43 -3.05 -8.02
CA LEU A 299 6.92 -4.37 -7.62
C LEU A 299 8.04 -5.41 -7.39
N ALA A 300 9.30 -5.06 -7.61
CA ALA A 300 10.45 -5.98 -7.62
C ALA A 300 10.93 -6.34 -6.20
N ILE A 301 10.06 -6.96 -5.39
CA ILE A 301 10.39 -7.48 -4.07
C ILE A 301 10.44 -9.00 -4.12
N GLY A 302 11.67 -9.54 -4.15
CA GLY A 302 11.89 -10.99 -4.29
C GLY A 302 11.61 -11.81 -3.03
N ASN A 303 11.66 -11.19 -1.84
CA ASN A 303 11.28 -11.79 -0.56
C ASN A 303 10.14 -10.99 0.08
N PRO A 304 8.88 -11.24 -0.31
CA PRO A 304 7.72 -10.42 0.06
C PRO A 304 7.28 -10.68 1.51
N ALA A 305 7.45 -9.69 2.39
CA ALA A 305 7.17 -9.81 3.82
C ALA A 305 5.68 -10.10 4.16
N ASP A 306 4.75 -9.72 3.30
CA ASP A 306 3.31 -9.99 3.47
C ASP A 306 2.81 -11.08 2.51
N GLY A 307 3.72 -11.83 1.86
CA GLY A 307 3.37 -12.82 0.83
C GLY A 307 2.48 -13.94 1.34
N TYR A 308 2.75 -14.48 2.53
CA TYR A 308 1.92 -15.48 3.18
C TYR A 308 0.47 -14.99 3.36
N TYR A 309 0.30 -13.77 3.86
CA TYR A 309 -1.01 -13.19 4.09
C TYR A 309 -1.75 -12.84 2.80
N ALA A 310 -1.02 -12.53 1.73
CA ALA A 310 -1.60 -12.31 0.41
C ALA A 310 -2.13 -13.63 -0.18
N LEU A 311 -1.38 -14.74 -0.05
CA LEU A 311 -1.83 -16.08 -0.43
C LEU A 311 -3.13 -16.44 0.30
N LYS A 312 -3.15 -16.24 1.61
CA LYS A 312 -4.32 -16.51 2.47
C LYS A 312 -5.54 -15.67 2.06
N ALA A 313 -5.39 -14.36 1.91
CA ALA A 313 -6.49 -13.46 1.53
C ALA A 313 -7.08 -13.83 0.16
N THR A 314 -6.23 -14.15 -0.83
CA THR A 314 -6.70 -14.57 -2.16
C THR A 314 -7.42 -15.92 -2.11
N ALA A 315 -6.91 -16.89 -1.36
CA ALA A 315 -7.58 -18.19 -1.19
C ALA A 315 -8.93 -18.06 -0.47
N GLU A 316 -9.00 -17.30 0.64
CA GLU A 316 -10.22 -17.03 1.40
C GLU A 316 -11.30 -16.36 0.55
N SER A 317 -10.91 -15.39 -0.28
CA SER A 317 -11.82 -14.67 -1.19
C SER A 317 -12.20 -15.49 -2.44
N LYS A 318 -11.61 -16.66 -2.65
CA LYS A 318 -11.75 -17.46 -3.88
C LYS A 318 -11.31 -16.70 -5.13
N GLY A 319 -10.30 -15.85 -5.00
CA GLY A 319 -9.66 -15.11 -6.08
C GLY A 319 -8.60 -15.94 -6.81
N ALA A 320 -7.86 -15.26 -7.66
CA ALA A 320 -6.78 -15.85 -8.47
C ALA A 320 -5.52 -14.97 -8.40
N MET A 321 -4.40 -15.56 -8.81
CA MET A 321 -3.15 -14.80 -8.98
C MET A 321 -2.51 -15.15 -10.32
N ASP A 322 -1.97 -14.14 -10.98
CA ASP A 322 -1.20 -14.35 -12.21
C ASP A 322 0.01 -13.40 -12.30
N ALA A 323 0.85 -13.66 -13.28
CA ALA A 323 2.01 -12.85 -13.60
C ALA A 323 2.09 -12.59 -15.11
N VAL A 324 2.73 -11.46 -15.46
CA VAL A 324 2.89 -10.99 -16.85
C VAL A 324 4.35 -10.73 -17.17
N THR A 325 4.75 -10.94 -18.42
CA THR A 325 6.10 -10.61 -18.91
C THR A 325 6.30 -9.11 -18.99
N ASP A 326 7.54 -8.65 -19.13
CA ASP A 326 7.84 -7.22 -19.27
C ASP A 326 7.21 -6.62 -20.55
N GLU A 327 7.09 -7.39 -21.62
CA GLU A 327 6.37 -7.01 -22.86
C GLU A 327 4.87 -6.83 -22.58
N GLU A 328 4.24 -7.77 -21.87
CA GLU A 328 2.82 -7.70 -21.48
C GLU A 328 2.57 -6.50 -20.52
N VAL A 329 3.56 -6.13 -19.68
CA VAL A 329 3.49 -4.92 -18.84
C VAL A 329 3.39 -3.67 -19.72
N VAL A 330 4.25 -3.57 -20.75
CA VAL A 330 4.25 -2.42 -21.68
C VAL A 330 2.94 -2.38 -22.47
N GLU A 331 2.45 -3.51 -22.97
CA GLU A 331 1.14 -3.58 -23.66
C GLU A 331 -0.02 -3.20 -22.74
N GLY A 332 0.01 -3.61 -21.46
CA GLY A 332 -0.98 -3.19 -20.46
C GLY A 332 -1.01 -1.67 -20.23
N ILE A 333 0.16 -1.01 -20.18
CA ILE A 333 0.25 0.44 -20.08
C ILE A 333 -0.36 1.11 -21.32
N LYS A 334 0.02 0.64 -22.53
CA LYS A 334 -0.49 1.16 -23.79
C LYS A 334 -2.01 0.98 -23.89
N LEU A 335 -2.50 -0.21 -23.58
CA LEU A 335 -3.93 -0.53 -23.65
C LEU A 335 -4.74 0.44 -22.77
N LEU A 336 -4.33 0.62 -21.49
CA LEU A 336 -5.01 1.54 -20.58
C LEU A 336 -4.96 3.00 -21.10
N ALA A 337 -3.82 3.43 -21.62
CA ALA A 337 -3.69 4.79 -22.17
C ALA A 337 -4.54 4.99 -23.42
N GLN A 338 -4.60 4.02 -24.33
CA GLN A 338 -5.34 4.09 -25.59
C GLN A 338 -6.85 3.97 -25.41
N THR A 339 -7.30 3.23 -24.39
CA THR A 339 -8.74 3.03 -24.15
C THR A 339 -9.32 4.09 -23.22
N GLU A 340 -8.64 4.45 -22.14
CA GLU A 340 -9.20 5.31 -21.08
C GLU A 340 -8.44 6.63 -20.89
N GLY A 341 -7.38 6.88 -21.66
CA GLY A 341 -6.56 8.09 -21.50
C GLY A 341 -5.74 8.14 -20.20
N ILE A 342 -5.56 7.00 -19.53
CA ILE A 342 -4.84 6.91 -18.27
C ILE A 342 -3.44 6.38 -18.54
N PHE A 343 -2.43 7.20 -18.27
CA PHE A 343 -1.02 6.77 -18.33
C PHE A 343 -0.55 6.34 -16.95
N ALA A 344 -0.34 5.04 -16.77
CA ALA A 344 0.12 4.45 -15.52
C ALA A 344 1.59 4.02 -15.59
N GLU A 345 2.24 3.93 -14.44
CA GLU A 345 3.56 3.29 -14.32
C GLU A 345 3.48 1.77 -14.57
N THR A 346 4.63 1.10 -14.55
CA THR A 346 4.72 -0.35 -14.78
C THR A 346 3.86 -1.20 -13.82
N ALA A 347 3.61 -0.75 -12.59
CA ALA A 347 2.69 -1.42 -11.67
C ALA A 347 1.24 -1.44 -12.20
N GLY A 348 0.78 -0.36 -12.82
CA GLY A 348 -0.51 -0.30 -13.52
C GLY A 348 -0.52 -1.23 -14.74
N GLY A 349 0.58 -1.26 -15.52
CA GLY A 349 0.73 -2.19 -16.64
C GLY A 349 0.61 -3.66 -16.21
N VAL A 350 1.26 -4.04 -15.11
CA VAL A 350 1.11 -5.39 -14.50
C VAL A 350 -0.35 -5.68 -14.14
N THR A 351 -1.05 -4.71 -13.55
CA THR A 351 -2.45 -4.87 -13.15
C THR A 351 -3.35 -5.13 -14.36
N ILE A 352 -3.21 -4.32 -15.42
CA ILE A 352 -4.01 -4.46 -16.65
C ILE A 352 -3.64 -5.75 -17.40
N GLY A 353 -2.35 -6.07 -17.49
CA GLY A 353 -1.92 -7.30 -18.15
C GLY A 353 -2.47 -8.56 -17.48
N VAL A 354 -2.47 -8.60 -16.13
CA VAL A 354 -3.08 -9.72 -15.39
C VAL A 354 -4.60 -9.71 -15.53
N LEU A 355 -5.26 -8.55 -15.50
CA LEU A 355 -6.69 -8.46 -15.79
C LEU A 355 -7.02 -9.13 -17.15
N CYS A 356 -6.25 -8.80 -18.19
CA CYS A 356 -6.44 -9.43 -19.53
C CYS A 356 -6.26 -10.96 -19.52
N LYS A 357 -5.37 -11.51 -18.67
CA LYS A 357 -5.20 -12.96 -18.51
C LYS A 357 -6.37 -13.61 -17.77
N LEU A 358 -6.91 -12.95 -16.75
CA LEU A 358 -7.99 -13.51 -15.93
C LEU A 358 -9.37 -13.49 -16.62
N VAL A 359 -9.54 -12.70 -17.67
CA VAL A 359 -10.79 -12.62 -18.45
C VAL A 359 -10.82 -13.66 -19.59
N LYS A 360 -9.67 -14.11 -20.06
CA LYS A 360 -9.55 -15.20 -21.06
C LYS A 360 -9.85 -16.56 -20.46
#